data_00a58a4b048a0488915336c371745f5d
#
_entry.id   00a58a4b048a0488915336c371745f5d
#
_cell.length_a   1.000
_cell.length_b   1.000
_cell.length_c   1.000
_cell.angle_alpha   90.00
_cell.angle_beta   90.00
_cell.angle_gamma   90.00
#
_symmetry.space_group_name_H-M   'P 1'
#
loop_
_entity.id
_entity.type
_entity.pdbx_description
1 polymer ?
#
loop_
_entity_poly.entity_id
_entity_poly.type
_entity_poly.pdbx_seq_one_letter_code
_entity_poly.pdbx_strand_id
1 'polypeptide(L)'
;MQSFAQQHARQRAQPSRFGQLARTIVRGVGSVAIGALMLVASQAFASGTEQLKAFVAQVHSARGTFVQQEVRAPSKAQGANGASGVLSTAGKTGTSSGTFTFARPGKFIWQYEKPYAQLLQADGDKLYVYDKDLNQVTVRSLGGALGASPAAILFGSNDLEKNFTLRDAGVKAGIDWLELTPKAKDTQFQRIGIGFKDGNLEAMELHDVFGNVTLLTFSNIQKNPPLPADAFKFTVPKGADVING
;
A
#
# COMPACT_ATOMS: atom_id res chain seq x y z
N MET A 1 -17.02 -14.18 66.20
CA MET A 1 -18.44 -14.47 66.45
C MET A 1 -18.93 -15.15 65.20
N GLN A 2 -18.85 -16.43 65.22
CA GLN A 2 -19.95 -17.39 65.41
C GLN A 2 -20.92 -17.33 64.27
N SER A 3 -21.10 -18.26 63.47
CA SER A 3 -21.20 -19.74 63.71
C SER A 3 -22.51 -20.25 63.14
N PHE A 4 -22.43 -21.42 62.60
CA PHE A 4 -23.39 -22.52 62.45
C PHE A 4 -24.28 -22.50 61.21
N ALA A 5 -24.14 -23.39 60.36
CA ALA A 5 -24.20 -24.88 60.42
C ALA A 5 -25.55 -25.45 59.99
N GLN A 6 -25.47 -26.34 59.00
CA GLN A 6 -26.02 -27.69 59.01
C GLN A 6 -27.56 -27.76 59.04
N GLN A 7 -28.22 -28.66 58.41
CA GLN A 7 -28.05 -30.11 58.20
C GLN A 7 -29.27 -30.71 57.47
N HIS A 8 -29.01 -31.82 56.81
CA HIS A 8 -29.78 -33.06 56.72
C HIS A 8 -31.01 -33.14 55.78
N ALA A 9 -31.19 -34.03 55.03
CA ALA A 9 -30.76 -35.41 54.77
C ALA A 9 -31.99 -36.27 54.35
N ARG A 10 -31.70 -37.18 53.41
CA ARG A 10 -32.35 -38.53 53.30
C ARG A 10 -33.85 -38.58 52.90
N GLN A 11 -34.33 -39.46 52.10
CA GLN A 11 -34.07 -40.86 51.84
C GLN A 11 -34.99 -41.38 50.71
N ARG A 12 -34.39 -42.29 49.88
CA ARG A 12 -34.92 -43.63 49.52
C ARG A 12 -36.34 -43.70 48.89
N ALA A 13 -36.64 -44.54 47.94
CA ALA A 13 -36.27 -45.90 47.63
C ALA A 13 -36.77 -46.29 46.22
N GLN A 14 -36.13 -47.29 45.69
CA GLN A 14 -36.56 -48.21 44.61
C GLN A 14 -37.67 -49.12 45.06
N PRO A 15 -38.11 -50.18 44.29
CA PRO A 15 -38.07 -50.53 42.88
C PRO A 15 -39.39 -51.20 42.37
N SER A 16 -39.42 -51.65 41.12
CA SER A 16 -39.95 -52.99 40.65
C SER A 16 -40.39 -52.91 39.20
N ARG A 17 -39.84 -53.63 38.35
CA ARG A 17 -39.93 -55.05 37.94
C ARG A 17 -40.98 -55.26 36.86
N PHE A 18 -40.50 -56.00 35.86
CA PHE A 18 -41.20 -56.96 34.98
C PHE A 18 -41.82 -56.39 33.68
N GLY A 19 -41.28 -56.88 32.60
CA GLY A 19 -41.93 -57.61 31.55
C GLY A 19 -41.07 -57.76 30.30
N GLN A 20 -40.48 -58.91 30.15
CA GLN A 20 -39.88 -59.45 28.94
C GLN A 20 -40.92 -59.60 27.83
N LEU A 21 -40.50 -59.43 26.56
CA LEU A 21 -40.59 -60.48 25.52
C LEU A 21 -40.19 -59.83 24.15
N ALA A 22 -39.09 -60.23 23.71
CA ALA A 22 -38.68 -60.98 22.52
C ALA A 22 -39.44 -60.67 21.19
N ARG A 23 -38.76 -60.27 20.16
CA ARG A 23 -38.34 -61.03 18.95
C ARG A 23 -37.88 -60.09 17.81
N THR A 24 -36.64 -60.23 17.53
CA THR A 24 -35.97 -60.45 16.21
C THR A 24 -36.73 -60.02 14.95
N ILE A 25 -36.06 -59.22 14.13
CA ILE A 25 -35.74 -59.42 12.70
C ILE A 25 -34.87 -58.23 12.28
N VAL A 26 -33.63 -58.39 12.10
CA VAL A 26 -32.73 -58.63 10.94
C VAL A 26 -32.91 -57.66 9.75
N ARG A 27 -31.77 -57.04 9.43
CA ARG A 27 -31.31 -56.52 8.14
C ARG A 27 -31.70 -55.10 7.71
N GLY A 28 -30.64 -54.32 7.61
CA GLY A 28 -30.59 -53.11 6.84
C GLY A 28 -29.30 -52.35 7.09
N VAL A 29 -28.18 -52.90 6.58
CA VAL A 29 -26.90 -52.18 6.50
C VAL A 29 -27.13 -51.02 5.55
N GLY A 30 -27.10 -49.81 6.08
CA GLY A 30 -27.06 -48.59 5.31
C GLY A 30 -26.06 -47.67 5.96
N SER A 31 -24.78 -47.92 5.73
CA SER A 31 -23.72 -46.98 6.08
C SER A 31 -23.86 -45.76 5.17
N VAL A 32 -24.54 -44.73 5.66
CA VAL A 32 -24.48 -43.42 5.04
C VAL A 32 -23.13 -42.80 5.47
N ALA A 33 -22.13 -43.00 4.63
CA ALA A 33 -20.89 -42.23 4.70
C ALA A 33 -21.23 -40.80 4.30
N ILE A 34 -21.46 -39.94 5.29
CA ILE A 34 -21.50 -38.50 5.10
C ILE A 34 -20.06 -38.08 4.81
N GLY A 35 -19.71 -38.08 3.53
CA GLY A 35 -18.49 -37.45 3.04
C GLY A 35 -18.59 -35.96 3.34
N ALA A 36 -17.92 -35.51 4.41
CA ALA A 36 -17.68 -34.10 4.63
C ALA A 36 -16.78 -33.63 3.49
N LEU A 37 -17.41 -33.11 2.45
CA LEU A 37 -16.71 -32.36 1.39
C LEU A 37 -16.20 -31.07 2.03
N MET A 38 -14.96 -31.08 2.52
CA MET A 38 -14.26 -29.86 2.91
C MET A 38 -14.09 -29.03 1.63
N LEU A 39 -15.00 -28.09 1.42
CA LEU A 39 -14.79 -26.97 0.52
C LEU A 39 -13.61 -26.17 1.10
N VAL A 40 -12.42 -26.48 0.61
CA VAL A 40 -11.28 -25.58 0.74
C VAL A 40 -11.65 -24.37 -0.10
N ALA A 41 -12.26 -23.37 0.52
CA ALA A 41 -12.42 -22.06 -0.06
C ALA A 41 -10.98 -21.54 -0.26
N SER A 42 -10.47 -21.67 -1.50
CA SER A 42 -9.29 -20.95 -1.92
C SER A 42 -9.60 -19.48 -1.70
N GLN A 43 -8.97 -18.87 -0.70
CA GLN A 43 -9.00 -17.43 -0.56
C GLN A 43 -8.30 -16.88 -1.80
N ALA A 44 -9.09 -16.48 -2.78
CA ALA A 44 -8.60 -15.70 -3.89
C ALA A 44 -8.11 -14.38 -3.29
N PHE A 45 -6.80 -14.24 -3.18
CA PHE A 45 -6.22 -12.95 -2.84
C PHE A 45 -6.63 -11.97 -3.95
N ALA A 46 -7.20 -10.84 -3.55
CA ALA A 46 -7.56 -9.80 -4.51
C ALA A 46 -6.29 -9.37 -5.25
N SER A 47 -6.35 -9.32 -6.58
CA SER A 47 -5.21 -8.90 -7.40
C SER A 47 -4.77 -7.47 -7.08
N GLY A 48 -3.55 -7.10 -7.46
CA GLY A 48 -3.05 -5.74 -7.26
C GLY A 48 -4.00 -4.68 -7.87
N THR A 49 -4.61 -5.00 -9.01
CA THR A 49 -5.62 -4.13 -9.65
C THR A 49 -6.90 -3.99 -8.82
N GLU A 50 -7.40 -5.08 -8.26
CA GLU A 50 -8.58 -5.04 -7.39
C GLU A 50 -8.30 -4.29 -6.09
N GLN A 51 -7.12 -4.50 -5.50
CA GLN A 51 -6.70 -3.78 -4.30
C GLN A 51 -6.54 -2.28 -4.57
N LEU A 52 -5.98 -1.87 -5.72
CA LEU A 52 -5.94 -0.47 -6.13
C LEU A 52 -7.35 0.13 -6.25
N LYS A 53 -8.27 -0.55 -6.94
CA LYS A 53 -9.66 -0.09 -7.10
C LYS A 53 -10.36 0.06 -5.75
N ALA A 54 -10.21 -0.93 -4.87
CA ALA A 54 -10.74 -0.86 -3.52
C ALA A 54 -10.11 0.28 -2.70
N PHE A 55 -8.80 0.46 -2.79
CA PHE A 55 -8.09 1.55 -2.12
C PHE A 55 -8.58 2.93 -2.60
N VAL A 56 -8.73 3.14 -3.90
CA VAL A 56 -9.24 4.40 -4.46
C VAL A 56 -10.69 4.66 -4.03
N ALA A 57 -11.54 3.61 -4.00
CA ALA A 57 -12.95 3.73 -3.65
C ALA A 57 -13.18 3.97 -2.14
N GLN A 58 -12.36 3.40 -1.27
CA GLN A 58 -12.58 3.43 0.18
C GLN A 58 -11.72 4.46 0.91
N VAL A 59 -10.55 4.81 0.37
CA VAL A 59 -9.60 5.71 1.00
C VAL A 59 -9.65 7.07 0.33
N HIS A 60 -10.50 7.94 0.86
CA HIS A 60 -10.66 9.31 0.33
C HIS A 60 -9.57 10.24 0.84
N SER A 61 -8.98 9.94 1.99
CA SER A 61 -7.83 10.63 2.54
C SER A 61 -6.95 9.67 3.32
N ALA A 62 -5.67 9.97 3.42
CA ALA A 62 -4.78 9.28 4.34
C ALA A 62 -3.57 10.16 4.68
N ARG A 63 -2.88 9.77 5.74
CA ARG A 63 -1.55 10.29 6.09
C ARG A 63 -0.65 9.14 6.53
N GLY A 64 0.64 9.31 6.37
CA GLY A 64 1.62 8.30 6.73
C GLY A 64 3.05 8.79 6.54
N THR A 65 3.97 7.86 6.62
CA THR A 65 5.40 8.09 6.43
C THR A 65 5.90 7.28 5.23
N PHE A 66 6.99 7.73 4.63
CA PHE A 66 7.65 6.98 3.56
C PHE A 66 9.17 6.99 3.75
N VAL A 67 9.79 5.94 3.22
CA VAL A 67 11.23 5.87 2.97
C VAL A 67 11.42 5.61 1.49
N GLN A 68 12.27 6.41 0.86
CA GLN A 68 12.63 6.30 -0.55
C GLN A 68 14.10 5.91 -0.67
N GLN A 69 14.39 4.93 -1.50
CA GLN A 69 15.73 4.49 -1.85
C GLN A 69 15.94 4.58 -3.35
N GLU A 70 17.04 5.18 -3.78
CA GLU A 70 17.40 5.26 -5.19
C GLU A 70 18.55 4.29 -5.46
N VAL A 71 18.31 3.36 -6.39
CA VAL A 71 19.32 2.43 -6.91
C VAL A 71 19.65 2.85 -8.32
N ARG A 72 20.85 3.36 -8.51
CA ARG A 72 21.32 3.76 -9.85
C ARG A 72 21.78 2.56 -10.66
N ALA A 73 21.41 2.54 -11.93
CA ALA A 73 21.95 1.58 -12.87
C ALA A 73 23.49 1.66 -12.87
N PRO A 74 24.20 0.52 -12.94
CA PRO A 74 25.65 0.54 -13.10
C PRO A 74 25.98 1.29 -14.39
N SER A 75 26.72 2.41 -14.27
CA SER A 75 27.21 3.11 -15.45
C SER A 75 28.09 2.13 -16.25
N LYS A 76 27.75 1.89 -17.53
CA LYS A 76 28.67 1.23 -18.44
C LYS A 76 29.90 2.10 -18.54
N ALA A 77 30.95 1.76 -17.82
CA ALA A 77 32.24 2.38 -18.00
C ALA A 77 32.63 2.14 -19.45
N GLN A 78 32.57 3.17 -20.27
CA GLN A 78 33.04 3.16 -21.65
C GLN A 78 34.54 2.99 -21.61
N GLY A 79 35.03 1.96 -22.26
CA GLY A 79 36.34 1.38 -22.19
C GLY A 79 37.48 2.37 -22.04
N ALA A 80 38.31 2.13 -21.07
CA ALA A 80 39.71 2.46 -21.09
C ALA A 80 40.49 1.17 -20.84
N ASN A 81 41.43 0.91 -21.72
CA ASN A 81 42.27 -0.25 -21.80
C ASN A 81 42.82 -0.74 -20.46
N GLY A 82 42.63 -2.04 -20.20
CA GLY A 82 43.60 -2.89 -19.50
C GLY A 82 43.97 -2.49 -18.07
N ALA A 83 43.16 -2.87 -17.12
CA ALA A 83 43.59 -3.28 -15.77
C ALA A 83 42.41 -3.99 -15.10
N SER A 84 42.65 -5.16 -14.53
CA SER A 84 41.70 -5.89 -13.67
C SER A 84 41.28 -5.01 -12.51
N GLY A 85 40.20 -4.24 -12.71
CA GLY A 85 39.59 -3.41 -11.68
C GLY A 85 38.35 -4.12 -11.18
N VAL A 86 38.40 -4.46 -9.90
CA VAL A 86 37.31 -4.92 -9.06
C VAL A 86 36.00 -4.25 -9.51
N LEU A 87 35.02 -5.07 -9.90
CA LEU A 87 33.63 -4.66 -10.17
C LEU A 87 33.07 -3.96 -8.92
N SER A 88 33.18 -2.63 -8.90
CA SER A 88 32.46 -1.81 -7.92
C SER A 88 31.00 -1.70 -8.38
N THR A 89 30.23 -2.74 -8.12
CA THR A 89 28.80 -2.84 -8.43
C THR A 89 27.90 -2.18 -7.38
N ALA A 90 28.43 -1.30 -6.56
CA ALA A 90 27.60 -0.52 -5.63
C ALA A 90 27.15 0.77 -6.30
N GLY A 91 26.00 0.74 -6.98
CA GLY A 91 25.28 1.97 -7.32
C GLY A 91 25.07 2.78 -6.03
N LYS A 92 25.41 4.08 -6.05
CA LYS A 92 25.17 4.95 -4.90
C LYS A 92 23.67 4.90 -4.58
N THR A 93 23.32 4.34 -3.42
CA THR A 93 21.96 4.37 -2.89
C THR A 93 21.78 5.68 -2.12
N GLY A 94 20.97 6.59 -2.64
CA GLY A 94 20.45 7.71 -1.89
C GLY A 94 19.24 7.24 -1.08
N THR A 95 19.17 7.60 0.19
CA THR A 95 17.98 7.34 1.02
C THR A 95 17.38 8.67 1.44
N SER A 96 16.08 8.82 1.20
CA SER A 96 15.29 9.96 1.65
C SER A 96 14.10 9.46 2.48
N SER A 97 13.59 10.28 3.36
CA SER A 97 12.41 9.94 4.14
C SER A 97 11.56 11.16 4.44
N GLY A 98 10.30 10.92 4.75
CA GLY A 98 9.39 12.01 5.05
C GLY A 98 7.98 11.54 5.35
N THR A 99 7.05 12.47 5.23
CA THR A 99 5.63 12.28 5.51
C THR A 99 4.78 12.60 4.30
N PHE A 100 3.58 12.02 4.26
CA PHE A 100 2.58 12.36 3.27
C PHE A 100 1.20 12.52 3.91
N THR A 101 0.40 13.37 3.30
CA THR A 101 -1.04 13.49 3.57
C THR A 101 -1.72 13.72 2.23
N PHE A 102 -2.85 13.05 1.98
CA PHE A 102 -3.65 13.33 0.79
C PHE A 102 -5.15 13.38 1.08
N ALA A 103 -5.88 14.05 0.22
CA ALA A 103 -7.33 13.97 0.09
C ALA A 103 -7.71 13.95 -1.39
N ARG A 104 -8.44 12.93 -1.82
CA ARG A 104 -8.85 12.76 -3.22
C ARG A 104 -10.00 13.69 -3.60
N PRO A 105 -10.09 14.15 -4.84
CA PRO A 105 -9.08 14.01 -5.89
C PRO A 105 -7.98 15.09 -5.82
N GLY A 106 -6.77 14.74 -6.18
CA GLY A 106 -5.71 15.68 -6.56
C GLY A 106 -5.12 16.55 -5.46
N LYS A 107 -5.48 16.36 -4.21
CA LYS A 107 -4.93 17.15 -3.09
C LYS A 107 -3.94 16.31 -2.31
N PHE A 108 -2.72 16.79 -2.15
CA PHE A 108 -1.71 16.11 -1.34
C PHE A 108 -0.66 17.07 -0.80
N ILE A 109 -0.02 16.65 0.28
CA ILE A 109 1.21 17.18 0.85
C ILE A 109 2.18 16.00 0.90
N TRP A 110 3.33 16.16 0.28
CA TRP A 110 4.43 15.20 0.29
C TRP A 110 5.67 15.94 0.74
N GLN A 111 6.13 15.63 1.94
CA GLN A 111 7.23 16.36 2.56
C GLN A 111 8.43 15.45 2.75
N TYR A 112 9.53 15.74 2.07
CA TYR A 112 10.83 15.19 2.38
C TYR A 112 11.40 15.91 3.61
N GLU A 113 11.90 15.11 4.55
CA GLU A 113 12.52 15.62 5.79
C GLU A 113 14.02 15.35 5.80
N LYS A 114 14.46 14.24 5.21
CA LYS A 114 15.85 13.83 5.14
C LYS A 114 16.19 13.33 3.75
N PRO A 115 17.45 13.56 3.26
CA PRO A 115 18.49 14.39 3.85
C PRO A 115 18.23 15.89 3.67
N TYR A 116 17.42 16.28 2.68
CA TYR A 116 17.08 17.67 2.33
C TYR A 116 15.57 17.89 2.49
N ALA A 117 15.22 19.05 3.03
CA ALA A 117 13.82 19.39 3.25
C ALA A 117 13.20 19.97 1.96
N GLN A 118 12.24 19.24 1.37
CA GLN A 118 11.48 19.69 0.21
C GLN A 118 10.00 19.40 0.42
N LEU A 119 9.15 20.30 0.00
CA LEU A 119 7.69 20.14 0.07
C LEU A 119 7.10 20.11 -1.34
N LEU A 120 6.35 19.07 -1.66
CA LEU A 120 5.46 19.01 -2.81
C LEU A 120 4.02 19.07 -2.27
N GLN A 121 3.28 20.07 -2.70
CA GLN A 121 1.89 20.24 -2.27
C GLN A 121 1.00 20.50 -3.47
N ALA A 122 -0.12 19.78 -3.55
CA ALA A 122 -1.14 19.99 -4.56
C ALA A 122 -2.48 20.37 -3.92
N ASP A 123 -3.16 21.33 -4.55
CA ASP A 123 -4.47 21.86 -4.11
C ASP A 123 -5.66 21.31 -4.92
N GLY A 124 -5.39 20.46 -5.90
CA GLY A 124 -6.35 19.91 -6.85
C GLY A 124 -6.06 20.34 -8.29
N ASP A 125 -5.59 21.55 -8.48
CA ASP A 125 -5.31 22.15 -9.80
C ASP A 125 -3.82 22.37 -10.05
N LYS A 126 -3.10 22.82 -9.04
CA LYS A 126 -1.69 23.19 -9.09
C LYS A 126 -0.86 22.30 -8.20
N LEU A 127 0.38 22.09 -8.63
CA LEU A 127 1.46 21.49 -7.84
C LEU A 127 2.47 22.59 -7.51
N TYR A 128 2.74 22.76 -6.23
CA TYR A 128 3.75 23.63 -5.65
C TYR A 128 4.92 22.76 -5.18
N VAL A 129 6.11 23.05 -5.67
CA VAL A 129 7.35 22.41 -5.20
C VAL A 129 8.16 23.49 -4.50
N TYR A 130 8.27 23.38 -3.18
CA TYR A 130 9.03 24.31 -2.37
C TYR A 130 10.35 23.69 -1.93
N ASP A 131 11.43 24.23 -2.41
CA ASP A 131 12.79 23.95 -1.96
C ASP A 131 13.15 24.93 -0.85
N LYS A 132 13.33 24.43 0.36
CA LYS A 132 13.62 25.28 1.52
C LYS A 132 15.03 25.87 1.49
N ASP A 133 15.99 25.13 0.98
CA ASP A 133 17.39 25.54 0.96
C ASP A 133 17.60 26.67 -0.05
N LEU A 134 16.89 26.64 -1.17
CA LEU A 134 16.89 27.69 -2.19
C LEU A 134 15.88 28.82 -1.90
N ASN A 135 14.98 28.62 -0.93
CA ASN A 135 13.81 29.47 -0.69
C ASN A 135 13.01 29.76 -1.97
N GLN A 136 12.76 28.71 -2.77
CA GLN A 136 12.17 28.80 -4.11
C GLN A 136 10.92 27.93 -4.21
N VAL A 137 9.85 28.46 -4.80
CA VAL A 137 8.62 27.74 -5.12
C VAL A 137 8.47 27.61 -6.63
N THR A 138 8.41 26.39 -7.14
CA THR A 138 8.02 26.12 -8.53
C THR A 138 6.54 25.76 -8.56
N VAL A 139 5.78 26.45 -9.43
CA VAL A 139 4.33 26.22 -9.60
C VAL A 139 4.08 25.60 -10.97
N ARG A 140 3.37 24.46 -11.00
CA ARG A 140 3.01 23.75 -12.24
C ARG A 140 1.55 23.32 -12.21
N SER A 141 0.98 23.04 -13.38
CA SER A 141 -0.33 22.38 -13.45
C SER A 141 -0.18 20.95 -12.93
N LEU A 142 -1.10 20.50 -12.07
CA LEU A 142 -1.09 19.14 -11.54
C LEU A 142 -1.23 18.10 -12.66
N GLY A 143 -2.08 18.35 -13.65
CA GLY A 143 -2.27 17.45 -14.80
C GLY A 143 -0.98 17.18 -15.57
N GLY A 144 -0.14 18.21 -15.77
CA GLY A 144 1.17 18.07 -16.41
C GLY A 144 2.22 17.38 -15.54
N ALA A 145 2.01 17.30 -14.23
CA ALA A 145 2.96 16.70 -13.29
C ALA A 145 2.69 15.21 -12.98
N LEU A 146 1.61 14.63 -13.51
CA LEU A 146 1.18 13.26 -13.18
C LEU A 146 2.21 12.17 -13.49
N GLY A 147 3.13 12.39 -14.39
CA GLY A 147 4.23 11.47 -14.69
C GLY A 147 5.57 11.84 -14.04
N ALA A 148 5.60 12.88 -13.19
CA ALA A 148 6.86 13.48 -12.77
C ALA A 148 7.26 13.17 -11.31
N SER A 149 6.33 12.68 -10.48
CA SER A 149 6.64 12.37 -9.08
C SER A 149 5.80 11.21 -8.53
N PRO A 150 6.33 10.44 -7.55
CA PRO A 150 5.57 9.38 -6.87
C PRO A 150 4.24 9.87 -6.29
N ALA A 151 4.25 11.05 -5.67
CA ALA A 151 3.06 11.65 -5.07
C ALA A 151 1.98 11.97 -6.11
N ALA A 152 2.36 12.56 -7.24
CA ALA A 152 1.43 12.89 -8.31
C ALA A 152 0.81 11.62 -8.94
N ILE A 153 1.59 10.56 -9.10
CA ILE A 153 1.10 9.27 -9.61
C ILE A 153 0.09 8.65 -8.65
N LEU A 154 0.40 8.60 -7.35
CA LEU A 154 -0.44 7.94 -6.34
C LEU A 154 -1.71 8.72 -6.01
N PHE A 155 -1.64 10.04 -5.96
CA PHE A 155 -2.68 10.88 -5.36
C PHE A 155 -3.27 11.94 -6.31
N GLY A 156 -2.61 12.20 -7.43
CA GLY A 156 -3.00 13.25 -8.37
C GLY A 156 -4.23 12.93 -9.22
N SER A 157 -4.57 11.64 -9.40
CA SER A 157 -5.74 11.22 -10.15
C SER A 157 -6.44 10.03 -9.49
N ASN A 158 -7.77 9.96 -9.63
CA ASN A 158 -8.54 8.77 -9.25
C ASN A 158 -8.61 7.74 -10.39
N ASP A 159 -8.26 8.12 -11.59
CA ASP A 159 -8.32 7.30 -12.80
C ASP A 159 -6.92 7.16 -13.39
N LEU A 160 -6.17 6.19 -12.84
CA LEU A 160 -4.85 5.85 -13.36
C LEU A 160 -4.92 5.21 -14.75
N GLU A 161 -6.01 4.52 -15.07
CA GLU A 161 -6.20 3.86 -16.37
C GLU A 161 -6.25 4.87 -17.54
N LYS A 162 -6.55 6.13 -17.26
CA LYS A 162 -6.49 7.20 -18.28
C LYS A 162 -5.07 7.41 -18.81
N ASN A 163 -4.08 7.36 -17.93
CA ASN A 163 -2.69 7.70 -18.25
C ASN A 163 -1.78 6.48 -18.35
N PHE A 164 -2.20 5.35 -17.79
CA PHE A 164 -1.39 4.14 -17.70
C PHE A 164 -2.16 2.92 -18.19
N THR A 165 -1.43 1.94 -18.70
CA THR A 165 -1.90 0.58 -18.87
C THR A 165 -1.58 -0.18 -17.59
N LEU A 166 -2.58 -0.83 -16.99
CA LEU A 166 -2.45 -1.56 -15.73
C LEU A 166 -2.37 -3.05 -16.00
N ARG A 167 -1.50 -3.75 -15.29
CA ARG A 167 -1.32 -5.19 -15.36
C ARG A 167 -0.97 -5.75 -13.98
N ASP A 168 -1.65 -6.81 -13.58
CA ASP A 168 -1.26 -7.53 -12.35
C ASP A 168 0.11 -8.17 -12.54
N ALA A 169 1.02 -7.95 -11.60
CA ALA A 169 2.39 -8.44 -11.62
C ALA A 169 2.65 -9.57 -10.61
N GLY A 170 1.57 -10.08 -9.99
CA GLY A 170 1.60 -11.19 -9.04
C GLY A 170 2.16 -10.82 -7.67
N VAL A 171 2.36 -11.85 -6.86
CA VAL A 171 2.83 -11.70 -5.47
C VAL A 171 4.33 -11.85 -5.40
N LYS A 172 5.01 -10.89 -4.74
CA LYS A 172 6.44 -10.96 -4.42
C LYS A 172 6.64 -10.54 -2.97
N ALA A 173 7.28 -11.38 -2.18
CA ALA A 173 7.53 -11.17 -0.75
C ALA A 173 6.25 -10.87 0.07
N GLY A 174 5.11 -11.47 -0.31
CA GLY A 174 3.82 -11.26 0.36
C GLY A 174 3.15 -9.93 0.05
N ILE A 175 3.59 -9.24 -0.99
CA ILE A 175 3.01 -8.00 -1.51
C ILE A 175 2.44 -8.30 -2.90
N ASP A 176 1.18 -7.93 -3.13
CA ASP A 176 0.52 -8.01 -4.43
C ASP A 176 0.91 -6.80 -5.27
N TRP A 177 1.56 -7.05 -6.40
CA TRP A 177 2.07 -5.99 -7.25
C TRP A 177 1.17 -5.74 -8.45
N LEU A 178 0.95 -4.45 -8.68
CA LEU A 178 0.34 -3.91 -9.88
C LEU A 178 1.42 -3.17 -10.67
N GLU A 179 1.54 -3.46 -11.95
CA GLU A 179 2.43 -2.76 -12.87
C GLU A 179 1.65 -1.75 -13.70
N LEU A 180 2.17 -0.54 -13.78
CA LEU A 180 1.66 0.54 -14.60
C LEU A 180 2.70 0.87 -15.68
N THR A 181 2.24 0.89 -16.94
CA THR A 181 3.04 1.36 -18.08
C THR A 181 2.44 2.66 -18.60
N PRO A 182 3.20 3.76 -18.67
CA PRO A 182 2.69 5.02 -19.22
C PRO A 182 2.22 4.88 -20.66
N LYS A 183 1.09 5.50 -21.01
CA LYS A 183 0.57 5.53 -22.38
C LYS A 183 1.27 6.62 -23.21
N ALA A 184 1.68 7.71 -22.56
CA ALA A 184 2.45 8.78 -23.21
C ALA A 184 3.89 8.31 -23.45
N LYS A 185 4.50 8.77 -24.56
CA LYS A 185 5.87 8.40 -24.93
C LYS A 185 6.93 9.26 -24.21
N ASP A 186 6.59 10.49 -23.89
CA ASP A 186 7.50 11.46 -23.29
C ASP A 186 7.34 11.45 -21.76
N THR A 187 7.65 10.32 -21.14
CA THR A 187 7.57 10.15 -19.69
C THR A 187 8.95 9.87 -19.10
N GLN A 188 9.14 10.25 -17.84
CA GLN A 188 10.37 9.98 -17.11
C GLN A 188 10.49 8.51 -16.71
N PHE A 189 9.37 7.78 -16.59
CA PHE A 189 9.32 6.40 -16.14
C PHE A 189 8.89 5.48 -17.27
N GLN A 190 9.60 4.36 -17.40
CA GLN A 190 9.22 3.27 -18.31
C GLN A 190 8.15 2.36 -17.68
N ARG A 191 8.25 2.16 -16.37
CA ARG A 191 7.41 1.23 -15.62
C ARG A 191 7.31 1.69 -14.17
N ILE A 192 6.14 1.49 -13.59
CA ILE A 192 5.85 1.79 -12.20
C ILE A 192 5.21 0.55 -11.56
N GLY A 193 5.72 0.11 -10.43
CA GLY A 193 5.09 -0.91 -9.59
C GLY A 193 4.38 -0.25 -8.42
N ILE A 194 3.16 -0.71 -8.10
CA ILE A 194 2.48 -0.35 -6.86
C ILE A 194 2.17 -1.64 -6.12
N GLY A 195 2.64 -1.74 -4.89
CA GLY A 195 2.52 -2.92 -4.04
C GLY A 195 1.48 -2.71 -2.95
N PHE A 196 0.55 -3.67 -2.85
CA PHE A 196 -0.47 -3.72 -1.82
C PHE A 196 -0.29 -4.97 -0.95
N LYS A 197 -0.68 -4.85 0.31
CA LYS A 197 -0.79 -5.98 1.22
C LYS A 197 -2.03 -5.79 2.09
N ASP A 198 -2.93 -6.75 2.06
CA ASP A 198 -4.18 -6.70 2.84
C ASP A 198 -4.97 -5.39 2.65
N GLY A 199 -5.02 -4.87 1.42
CA GLY A 199 -5.67 -3.62 1.08
C GLY A 199 -4.95 -2.35 1.55
N ASN A 200 -3.69 -2.47 2.01
CA ASN A 200 -2.83 -1.34 2.36
C ASN A 200 -1.80 -1.10 1.27
N LEU A 201 -1.52 0.16 1.01
CA LEU A 201 -0.39 0.56 0.19
C LEU A 201 0.90 0.30 0.98
N GLU A 202 1.76 -0.58 0.47
CA GLU A 202 3.01 -0.98 1.14
C GLU A 202 4.25 -0.41 0.45
N ALA A 203 4.27 -0.45 -0.89
CA ALA A 203 5.45 -0.08 -1.64
C ALA A 203 5.12 0.51 -3.02
N MET A 204 6.10 1.21 -3.59
CA MET A 204 6.07 1.67 -4.97
C MET A 204 7.47 1.55 -5.57
N GLU A 205 7.57 1.06 -6.81
CA GLU A 205 8.79 1.02 -7.59
C GLU A 205 8.64 1.91 -8.82
N LEU A 206 9.63 2.76 -9.08
CA LEU A 206 9.69 3.57 -10.29
C LEU A 206 10.94 3.21 -11.07
N HIS A 207 10.77 2.76 -12.28
CA HIS A 207 11.86 2.46 -13.20
C HIS A 207 11.94 3.57 -14.24
N ASP A 208 13.01 4.36 -14.20
CA ASP A 208 13.20 5.46 -15.15
C ASP A 208 13.76 5.00 -16.51
N VAL A 209 13.77 5.92 -17.46
CA VAL A 209 14.30 5.65 -18.82
C VAL A 209 15.81 5.44 -18.86
N PHE A 210 16.53 5.76 -17.79
CA PHE A 210 17.98 5.59 -17.67
C PHE A 210 18.35 4.27 -16.97
N GLY A 211 17.35 3.50 -16.52
CA GLY A 211 17.54 2.23 -15.82
C GLY A 211 17.73 2.37 -14.31
N ASN A 212 17.56 3.55 -13.73
CA ASN A 212 17.54 3.70 -12.29
C ASN A 212 16.21 3.20 -11.72
N VAL A 213 16.26 2.74 -10.49
CA VAL A 213 15.08 2.28 -9.75
C VAL A 213 14.94 3.10 -8.48
N THR A 214 13.77 3.69 -8.28
CA THR A 214 13.37 4.30 -7.02
C THR A 214 12.39 3.40 -6.32
N LEU A 215 12.74 2.93 -5.12
CA LEU A 215 11.87 2.13 -4.26
C LEU A 215 11.35 3.01 -3.12
N LEU A 216 10.04 3.05 -2.95
CA LEU A 216 9.37 3.66 -1.81
C LEU A 216 8.73 2.57 -0.95
N THR A 217 8.86 2.73 0.36
CA THR A 217 8.16 1.91 1.35
C THR A 217 7.29 2.83 2.20
N PHE A 218 6.04 2.45 2.40
CA PHE A 218 5.06 3.22 3.16
C PHE A 218 4.82 2.60 4.52
N SER A 219 4.59 3.44 5.54
CA SER A 219 4.30 2.97 6.89
C SER A 219 3.43 3.96 7.66
N ASN A 220 2.89 3.51 8.80
CA ASN A 220 2.05 4.34 9.68
C ASN A 220 0.84 4.96 8.98
N ILE A 221 0.26 4.26 8.01
CA ILE A 221 -0.86 4.77 7.23
C ILE A 221 -2.11 4.83 8.08
N GLN A 222 -2.66 6.04 8.22
CA GLN A 222 -3.98 6.30 8.81
C GLN A 222 -4.95 6.63 7.68
N LYS A 223 -5.93 5.78 7.47
CA LYS A 223 -6.97 5.95 6.43
C LYS A 223 -8.08 6.84 6.94
N ASN A 224 -8.54 7.74 6.09
CA ASN A 224 -9.65 8.68 6.33
C ASN A 224 -9.57 9.45 7.67
N PRO A 225 -8.38 10.01 8.04
CA PRO A 225 -8.29 10.83 9.23
C PRO A 225 -9.09 12.13 9.05
N PRO A 226 -9.58 12.74 10.11
CA PRO A 226 -10.13 14.08 10.02
C PRO A 226 -9.03 15.05 9.57
N LEU A 227 -9.33 15.85 8.53
CA LEU A 227 -8.43 16.86 8.00
C LEU A 227 -9.11 18.24 8.05
N PRO A 228 -8.39 19.32 8.40
CA PRO A 228 -8.89 20.68 8.30
C PRO A 228 -9.30 21.02 6.86
N ALA A 229 -10.29 21.86 6.69
CA ALA A 229 -10.82 22.25 5.38
C ALA A 229 -9.75 22.95 4.51
N ASP A 230 -8.81 23.63 5.13
CA ASP A 230 -7.70 24.37 4.53
C ASP A 230 -6.36 23.61 4.53
N ALA A 231 -6.36 22.32 4.90
CA ALA A 231 -5.15 21.50 5.02
C ALA A 231 -4.26 21.56 3.77
N PHE A 232 -4.84 21.70 2.59
CA PHE A 232 -4.13 21.70 1.31
C PHE A 232 -3.99 23.09 0.68
N LYS A 233 -4.32 24.16 1.42
CA LYS A 233 -4.12 25.53 0.96
C LYS A 233 -2.63 25.87 1.06
N PHE A 234 -1.98 26.03 -0.10
CA PHE A 234 -0.58 26.48 -0.14
C PHE A 234 -0.48 27.97 0.10
N THR A 235 0.45 28.36 0.95
CA THR A 235 0.83 29.76 1.14
C THR A 235 2.31 29.92 0.83
N VAL A 236 2.62 30.82 -0.12
CA VAL A 236 4.00 31.11 -0.50
C VAL A 236 4.76 31.61 0.72
N PRO A 237 5.89 30.99 1.10
CA PRO A 237 6.71 31.47 2.21
C PRO A 237 7.23 32.87 1.96
N LYS A 238 7.41 33.65 3.04
CA LYS A 238 7.89 35.03 2.92
C LYS A 238 9.28 35.08 2.28
N GLY A 239 9.39 35.88 1.23
CA GLY A 239 10.66 36.06 0.52
C GLY A 239 11.07 34.92 -0.39
N ALA A 240 10.19 33.94 -0.63
CA ALA A 240 10.48 32.87 -1.58
C ALA A 240 10.32 33.38 -3.03
N ASP A 241 11.25 32.98 -3.88
CA ASP A 241 11.16 33.21 -5.33
C ASP A 241 10.11 32.25 -5.92
N VAL A 242 9.24 32.78 -6.80
CA VAL A 242 8.19 31.98 -7.44
C VAL A 242 8.48 31.83 -8.92
N ILE A 243 8.64 30.59 -9.37
CA ILE A 243 8.85 30.22 -10.77
C ILE A 243 7.58 29.50 -11.27
N ASN A 244 7.04 29.98 -12.37
CA ASN A 244 5.93 29.32 -13.07
C ASN A 244 6.49 28.47 -14.20
N GLY A 245 6.11 27.18 -14.23
CA GLY A 245 6.55 26.18 -15.20
C GLY A 245 5.42 25.62 -16.05
#